data_c696eeb0522109c9eacbd1006bd29107
#
_entry.id   c696eeb0522109c9eacbd1006bd29107
#
_cell.length_a   1.000
_cell.length_b   1.000
_cell.length_c   1.000
_cell.angle_alpha   90.00
_cell.angle_beta   90.00
_cell.angle_gamma   90.00
#
_symmetry.space_group_name_H-M   'P 1'
#
loop_
_entity.id
_entity.type
_entity.pdbx_description
1 polymer ?
#
loop_
_entity_poly.entity_id
_entity_poly.type
_entity_poly.pdbx_seq_one_letter_code
_entity_poly.pdbx_strand_id
1 'polypeptide(L)'
;MKVSIIGGGPGGLYFALLAKKAWPDGEVTLCERNRPDDTFGFGVVFSDQTLDTFKAYDVPSYEAIRRRFAYWDDVDVVYKGRTMRSSGNGFCGCSRVALLSILRERCRELGVKFEFQREVDDVTEFPGADLIVAADGINSRV
;
A
#
# COMPACT_ATOMS: atom_id res chain seq x y z
N MET A 1 -7.04 20.64 6.59
CA MET A 1 -5.73 20.17 6.10
C MET A 1 -5.92 19.57 4.72
N LYS A 2 -5.07 19.97 3.76
CA LYS A 2 -5.09 19.47 2.38
C LYS A 2 -3.80 18.67 2.13
N VAL A 3 -3.95 17.38 1.84
CA VAL A 3 -2.85 16.44 1.62
C VAL A 3 -2.90 15.94 0.18
N SER A 4 -1.78 16.06 -0.53
CA SER A 4 -1.60 15.51 -1.87
C SER A 4 -0.57 14.38 -1.84
N ILE A 5 -0.94 13.23 -2.40
CA ILE A 5 -0.10 12.02 -2.40
C ILE A 5 0.18 11.65 -3.84
N ILE A 6 1.44 11.44 -4.16
CA ILE A 6 1.92 11.08 -5.50
C ILE A 6 2.31 9.60 -5.46
N GLY A 7 1.58 8.77 -6.21
CA GLY A 7 1.79 7.33 -6.30
C GLY A 7 0.75 6.49 -5.56
N GLY A 8 0.03 5.64 -6.32
CA GLY A 8 -1.02 4.72 -5.87
C GLY A 8 -0.52 3.32 -5.52
N GLY A 9 0.75 3.17 -5.19
CA GLY A 9 1.33 1.95 -4.65
C GLY A 9 0.89 1.67 -3.22
N PRO A 10 1.30 0.51 -2.62
CA PRO A 10 0.91 0.16 -1.25
C PRO A 10 1.23 1.23 -0.21
N GLY A 11 2.41 1.87 -0.33
CA GLY A 11 2.84 2.93 0.59
C GLY A 11 1.94 4.16 0.50
N GLY A 12 1.68 4.68 -0.70
CA GLY A 12 0.82 5.84 -0.91
C GLY A 12 -0.62 5.60 -0.48
N LEU A 13 -1.18 4.43 -0.82
CA LEU A 13 -2.52 4.04 -0.40
C LEU A 13 -2.65 3.92 1.12
N TYR A 14 -1.68 3.26 1.76
CA TYR A 14 -1.72 3.10 3.21
C TYR A 14 -1.53 4.44 3.94
N PHE A 15 -0.64 5.29 3.42
CA PHE A 15 -0.51 6.65 3.95
C PHE A 15 -1.81 7.44 3.78
N ALA A 16 -2.46 7.38 2.61
CA ALA A 16 -3.73 8.06 2.35
C ALA A 16 -4.84 7.65 3.34
N LEU A 17 -4.93 6.35 3.60
CA LEU A 17 -5.84 5.77 4.58
C LEU A 17 -5.58 6.34 5.97
N LEU A 18 -4.35 6.32 6.45
CA LEU A 18 -3.96 6.81 7.77
C LEU A 18 -4.14 8.33 7.88
N ALA A 19 -3.79 9.09 6.84
CA ALA A 19 -3.99 10.53 6.79
C ALA A 19 -5.47 10.88 6.91
N LYS A 20 -6.34 10.18 6.19
CA LYS A 20 -7.79 10.43 6.27
C LYS A 20 -8.39 10.05 7.62
N LYS A 21 -7.85 9.04 8.29
CA LYS A 21 -8.24 8.71 9.68
C LYS A 21 -7.77 9.78 10.68
N ALA A 22 -6.56 10.31 10.50
CA ALA A 22 -6.02 11.36 11.37
C ALA A 22 -6.73 12.69 11.17
N TRP A 23 -7.16 12.98 9.94
CA TRP A 23 -7.87 14.22 9.56
C TRP A 23 -9.16 13.89 8.80
N PRO A 24 -10.23 13.50 9.50
CA PRO A 24 -11.49 13.08 8.86
C PRO A 24 -12.12 14.17 7.98
N ASP A 25 -12.01 15.43 8.37
CA ASP A 25 -12.52 16.60 7.62
C ASP A 25 -11.48 17.12 6.61
N GLY A 26 -10.27 16.59 6.59
CA GLY A 26 -9.22 16.99 5.68
C GLY A 26 -9.49 16.51 4.25
N GLU A 27 -8.99 17.27 3.28
CA GLU A 27 -8.97 16.87 1.89
C GLU A 27 -7.70 16.02 1.63
N VAL A 28 -7.88 14.75 1.27
CA VAL A 28 -6.78 13.84 0.90
C VAL A 28 -6.99 13.39 -0.54
N THR A 29 -6.05 13.75 -1.41
CA THR A 29 -6.07 13.40 -2.83
C THR A 29 -4.85 12.57 -3.18
N LEU A 30 -5.05 11.46 -3.90
CA LEU A 30 -3.99 10.57 -4.36
C LEU A 30 -3.97 10.57 -5.90
N CYS A 31 -2.82 10.95 -6.46
CA CYS A 31 -2.54 10.92 -7.88
C CYS A 31 -1.78 9.64 -8.24
N GLU A 32 -2.22 8.94 -9.28
CA GLU A 32 -1.57 7.73 -9.81
C GLU A 32 -1.48 7.82 -11.34
N ARG A 33 -0.28 7.62 -11.88
CA ARG A 33 -0.04 7.70 -13.33
C ARG A 33 -0.66 6.58 -14.15
N ASN A 34 -0.87 5.42 -13.54
CA ASN A 34 -1.44 4.26 -14.19
C ASN A 34 -2.97 4.22 -14.06
N ARG A 35 -3.59 3.30 -14.78
CA ARG A 35 -5.01 3.01 -14.64
C ARG A 35 -5.28 2.31 -13.29
N PRO A 36 -6.53 2.36 -12.80
CA PRO A 36 -6.90 1.70 -11.54
C PRO A 36 -6.55 0.21 -11.48
N ASP A 37 -6.64 -0.48 -12.62
CA ASP A 37 -6.48 -1.93 -12.70
C ASP A 37 -5.06 -2.35 -13.08
N ASP A 38 -4.20 -1.40 -13.44
CA ASP A 38 -2.81 -1.68 -13.75
C ASP A 38 -2.05 -1.98 -12.45
N THR A 39 -1.24 -3.05 -12.48
CA THR A 39 -0.32 -3.37 -11.40
C THR A 39 0.93 -4.05 -11.94
N PHE A 40 2.04 -3.78 -11.29
CA PHE A 40 3.33 -4.37 -11.60
C PHE A 40 3.78 -5.27 -10.45
N GLY A 41 4.29 -6.46 -10.78
CA GLY A 41 4.71 -7.47 -9.81
C GLY A 41 3.60 -8.45 -9.43
N PHE A 42 4.02 -9.58 -8.83
CA PHE A 42 3.16 -10.74 -8.62
C PHE A 42 2.46 -10.72 -7.27
N GLY A 43 3.19 -10.47 -6.21
CA GLY A 43 2.66 -10.58 -4.85
C GLY A 43 3.46 -9.78 -3.83
N VAL A 44 2.95 -9.80 -2.62
CA VAL A 44 3.57 -9.18 -1.46
C VAL A 44 3.59 -10.21 -0.33
N VAL A 45 4.73 -10.31 0.33
CA VAL A 45 4.93 -11.16 1.50
C VAL A 45 5.10 -10.26 2.72
N PHE A 46 4.44 -10.62 3.80
CA PHE A 46 4.51 -9.93 5.08
C PHE A 46 4.94 -10.91 6.17
N SER A 47 5.64 -10.38 7.18
CA SER A 47 5.81 -11.03 8.46
C SER A 47 4.62 -10.76 9.37
N ASP A 48 4.45 -11.59 10.41
CA ASP A 48 3.43 -11.37 11.44
C ASP A 48 3.53 -9.98 12.07
N GLN A 49 4.73 -9.49 12.30
CA GLN A 49 4.96 -8.15 12.85
C GLN A 49 4.37 -7.04 11.96
N THR A 50 4.47 -7.19 10.65
CA THR A 50 3.86 -6.22 9.72
C THR A 50 2.34 -6.28 9.76
N LEU A 51 1.77 -7.48 9.89
CA LEU A 51 0.33 -7.65 10.06
C LEU A 51 -0.19 -7.03 11.36
N ASP A 52 0.53 -7.17 12.45
CA ASP A 52 0.17 -6.56 13.72
C ASP A 52 0.14 -5.02 13.62
N THR A 53 1.03 -4.44 12.82
CA THR A 53 0.99 -3.01 12.51
C THR A 53 -0.30 -2.62 11.77
N PHE A 54 -0.70 -3.36 10.74
CA PHE A 54 -2.00 -3.12 10.08
C PHE A 54 -3.16 -3.20 11.05
N LYS A 55 -3.18 -4.23 11.91
CA LYS A 55 -4.21 -4.41 12.93
C LYS A 55 -4.28 -3.25 13.92
N ALA A 56 -3.13 -2.74 14.35
CA ALA A 56 -3.06 -1.64 15.32
C ALA A 56 -3.62 -0.33 14.74
N TYR A 57 -3.41 -0.07 13.45
CA TYR A 57 -3.79 1.21 12.85
C TYR A 57 -5.12 1.20 12.10
N ASP A 58 -5.50 0.07 11.47
CA ASP A 58 -6.78 -0.04 10.75
C ASP A 58 -7.30 -1.48 10.69
N VAL A 59 -8.12 -1.86 11.66
CA VAL A 59 -8.73 -3.19 11.77
C VAL A 59 -9.48 -3.61 10.50
N PRO A 60 -10.30 -2.74 9.83
CA PRO A 60 -11.01 -3.15 8.62
C PRO A 60 -10.08 -3.59 7.48
N SER A 61 -9.00 -2.84 7.21
CA SER A 61 -8.04 -3.24 6.18
C SER A 61 -7.29 -4.51 6.58
N TYR A 62 -6.89 -4.65 7.85
CA TYR A 62 -6.26 -5.86 8.38
C TYR A 62 -7.13 -7.10 8.14
N GLU A 63 -8.41 -7.06 8.50
CA GLU A 63 -9.34 -8.19 8.34
C GLU A 63 -9.58 -8.54 6.85
N ALA A 64 -9.66 -7.52 5.99
CA ALA A 64 -9.80 -7.72 4.55
C ALA A 64 -8.55 -8.37 3.93
N ILE A 65 -7.37 -7.93 4.35
CA ILE A 65 -6.07 -8.46 3.92
C ILE A 65 -5.92 -9.91 4.41
N ARG A 66 -6.17 -10.16 5.70
CA ARG A 66 -6.06 -11.48 6.32
C ARG A 66 -6.89 -12.55 5.61
N ARG A 67 -8.09 -12.20 5.14
CA ARG A 67 -8.97 -13.14 4.39
C ARG A 67 -8.43 -13.55 3.03
N ARG A 68 -7.45 -12.83 2.49
CA ARG A 68 -6.86 -13.06 1.16
C ARG A 68 -5.46 -13.66 1.21
N PHE A 69 -4.91 -13.88 2.41
CA PHE A 69 -3.54 -14.39 2.58
C PHE A 69 -3.47 -15.91 2.54
N ALA A 70 -2.41 -16.40 1.89
CA ALA A 70 -1.84 -17.71 2.16
C ALA A 70 -0.79 -17.56 3.28
N TYR A 71 -0.77 -18.51 4.21
CA TYR A 71 0.15 -18.53 5.36
C TYR A 71 1.12 -19.69 5.23
N TRP A 72 2.36 -19.47 5.63
CA TRP A 72 3.37 -20.53 5.73
C TRP A 72 4.44 -20.16 6.78
N ASP A 73 5.05 -21.18 7.37
CA ASP A 73 6.08 -21.03 8.40
C ASP A 73 7.48 -21.36 7.91
N ASP A 74 7.57 -22.21 6.89
CA ASP A 74 8.83 -22.74 6.44
C ASP A 74 9.36 -21.98 5.21
N VAL A 75 10.67 -21.73 5.20
CA VAL A 75 11.41 -21.22 4.05
C VAL A 75 12.52 -22.20 3.69
N ASP A 76 12.53 -22.69 2.47
CA ASP A 76 13.55 -23.54 1.94
C ASP A 76 14.54 -22.76 1.07
N VAL A 77 15.81 -22.80 1.43
CA VAL A 77 16.91 -22.28 0.61
C VAL A 77 17.61 -23.45 -0.05
N VAL A 78 17.56 -23.52 -1.38
CA VAL A 78 18.25 -24.56 -2.16
C VAL A 78 19.53 -23.97 -2.73
N TYR A 79 20.66 -24.52 -2.28
CA TYR A 79 21.97 -24.11 -2.75
C TYR A 79 22.85 -25.31 -3.09
N LYS A 80 23.37 -25.41 -4.30
CA LYS A 80 24.23 -26.52 -4.80
C LYS A 80 23.65 -27.92 -4.48
N GLY A 81 22.34 -28.10 -4.70
CA GLY A 81 21.64 -29.38 -4.45
C GLY A 81 21.40 -29.73 -2.98
N ARG A 82 21.71 -28.85 -2.06
CA ARG A 82 21.41 -28.98 -0.63
C ARG A 82 20.23 -28.06 -0.28
N THR A 83 19.26 -28.58 0.46
CA THR A 83 18.14 -27.80 0.98
C THR A 83 18.39 -27.51 2.45
N MET A 84 18.28 -26.23 2.80
CA MET A 84 18.30 -25.74 4.18
C MET A 84 16.93 -25.19 4.47
N ARG A 85 16.26 -25.71 5.51
CA ARG A 85 14.94 -25.26 5.94
C ARG A 85 15.04 -24.42 7.21
N SER A 86 14.37 -23.27 7.18
CA SER A 86 14.11 -22.46 8.36
C SER A 86 12.62 -22.51 8.65
N SER A 87 12.23 -22.84 9.86
CA SER A 87 10.84 -23.00 10.31
C SER A 87 10.47 -21.98 11.38
N GLY A 88 9.16 -21.76 11.58
CA GLY A 88 8.66 -20.84 12.61
C GLY A 88 8.81 -19.36 12.26
N ASN A 89 8.82 -19.01 10.97
CA ASN A 89 9.04 -17.63 10.54
C ASN A 89 7.76 -16.77 10.48
N GLY A 90 6.57 -17.39 10.45
CA GLY A 90 5.29 -16.69 10.41
C GLY A 90 5.15 -15.76 9.20
N PHE A 91 5.19 -16.32 8.00
CA PHE A 91 4.99 -15.55 6.76
C PHE A 91 3.57 -15.67 6.24
N CYS A 92 3.13 -14.62 5.56
CA CYS A 92 1.90 -14.63 4.79
C CYS A 92 2.06 -13.80 3.51
N GLY A 93 1.25 -14.09 2.52
CA GLY A 93 1.31 -13.36 1.25
C GLY A 93 0.01 -13.37 0.49
N CYS A 94 -0.17 -12.37 -0.33
CA CYS A 94 -1.27 -12.27 -1.29
C CYS A 94 -0.80 -11.69 -2.61
N SER A 95 -1.64 -11.78 -3.63
CA SER A 95 -1.36 -11.09 -4.87
C SER A 95 -1.32 -9.57 -4.66
N ARG A 96 -0.42 -8.89 -5.37
CA ARG A 96 -0.34 -7.42 -5.31
C ARG A 96 -1.65 -6.75 -5.72
N VAL A 97 -2.36 -7.32 -6.72
CA VAL A 97 -3.68 -6.85 -7.14
C VAL A 97 -4.67 -6.85 -5.97
N ALA A 98 -4.74 -7.95 -5.22
CA ALA A 98 -5.64 -8.07 -4.08
C ALA A 98 -5.33 -7.02 -3.00
N LEU A 99 -4.05 -6.84 -2.65
CA LEU A 99 -3.64 -5.85 -1.66
C LEU A 99 -4.03 -4.43 -2.09
N LEU A 100 -3.70 -4.04 -3.33
CA LEU A 100 -4.02 -2.70 -3.84
C LEU A 100 -5.53 -2.47 -3.92
N SER A 101 -6.31 -3.48 -4.30
CA SER A 101 -7.77 -3.39 -4.33
C SER A 101 -8.35 -3.15 -2.95
N ILE A 102 -7.90 -3.89 -1.94
CA ILE A 102 -8.34 -3.74 -0.55
C ILE A 102 -8.03 -2.33 -0.03
N LEU A 103 -6.80 -1.87 -0.22
CA LEU A 103 -6.38 -0.55 0.27
C LEU A 103 -7.12 0.58 -0.46
N ARG A 104 -7.36 0.47 -1.77
CA ARG A 104 -8.13 1.44 -2.54
C ARG A 104 -9.58 1.51 -2.07
N GLU A 105 -10.21 0.36 -1.86
CA GLU A 105 -11.58 0.30 -1.36
C GLU A 105 -11.68 0.98 0.01
N ARG A 106 -10.77 0.65 0.91
CA ARG A 106 -10.73 1.28 2.23
C ARG A 106 -10.49 2.80 2.16
N CYS A 107 -9.63 3.26 1.27
CA CYS A 107 -9.43 4.70 1.02
C CYS A 107 -10.71 5.38 0.51
N ARG A 108 -11.47 4.73 -0.41
CA ARG A 108 -12.76 5.25 -0.90
C ARG A 108 -13.80 5.35 0.20
N GLU A 109 -13.94 4.32 1.04
CA GLU A 109 -14.84 4.33 2.21
C GLU A 109 -14.56 5.52 3.13
N LEU A 110 -13.29 5.88 3.30
CA LEU A 110 -12.86 7.01 4.12
C LEU A 110 -12.99 8.37 3.42
N GLY A 111 -13.27 8.39 2.12
CA GLY A 111 -13.43 9.62 1.34
C GLY A 111 -12.12 10.19 0.79
N VAL A 112 -11.10 9.35 0.54
CA VAL A 112 -9.91 9.75 -0.23
C VAL A 112 -10.31 9.96 -1.69
N LYS A 113 -9.88 11.08 -2.27
CA LYS A 113 -10.06 11.37 -3.70
C LYS A 113 -8.94 10.74 -4.51
N PHE A 114 -9.30 10.14 -5.66
CA PHE A 114 -8.33 9.52 -6.57
C PHE A 114 -8.30 10.25 -7.91
N GLU A 115 -7.11 10.49 -8.40
CA GLU A 115 -6.82 10.99 -9.74
C GLU A 115 -5.92 9.99 -10.45
N PHE A 116 -6.53 9.07 -11.19
CA PHE A 116 -5.82 8.09 -12.01
C PHE A 116 -5.42 8.66 -13.35
N GLN A 117 -4.40 8.05 -13.99
CA GLN A 117 -3.81 8.49 -15.25
C GLN A 117 -3.29 9.93 -15.16
N ARG A 118 -2.89 10.33 -13.95
CA ARG A 118 -2.24 11.61 -13.66
C ARG A 118 -0.79 11.37 -13.25
N GLU A 119 0.10 11.68 -14.14
CA GLU A 119 1.54 11.77 -13.86
C GLU A 119 1.84 13.14 -13.27
N VAL A 120 2.69 13.16 -12.27
CA VAL A 120 3.14 14.38 -11.58
C VAL A 120 4.64 14.45 -11.74
N ASP A 121 5.12 15.53 -12.33
CA ASP A 121 6.53 15.77 -12.60
C ASP A 121 7.17 16.75 -11.58
N ASP A 122 6.34 17.58 -10.92
CA ASP A 122 6.83 18.60 -9.99
C ASP A 122 5.84 18.84 -8.85
N VAL A 123 6.34 19.04 -7.65
CA VAL A 123 5.52 19.35 -6.46
C VAL A 123 4.79 20.68 -6.56
N THR A 124 5.23 21.60 -7.39
CA THR A 124 4.55 22.87 -7.66
C THR A 124 3.18 22.74 -8.29
N GLU A 125 2.84 21.54 -8.81
CA GLU A 125 1.49 21.22 -9.31
C GLU A 125 0.41 21.21 -8.21
N PHE A 126 0.82 21.26 -6.94
CA PHE A 126 -0.10 21.25 -5.79
C PHE A 126 -0.06 22.57 -5.01
N PRO A 127 -0.41 23.70 -5.62
CA PRO A 127 -0.45 24.96 -4.91
C PRO A 127 -1.51 24.92 -3.82
N GLY A 128 -1.13 25.23 -2.60
CA GLY A 128 -2.04 25.23 -1.45
C GLY A 128 -2.25 23.87 -0.78
N ALA A 129 -1.46 22.84 -1.10
CA ALA A 129 -1.35 21.65 -0.28
C ALA A 129 -0.58 21.97 1.01
N ASP A 130 -1.12 21.54 2.14
CA ASP A 130 -0.44 21.65 3.44
C ASP A 130 0.68 20.59 3.58
N LEU A 131 0.50 19.44 2.90
CA LEU A 131 1.44 18.34 2.88
C LEU A 131 1.43 17.65 1.52
N ILE A 132 2.61 17.44 0.96
CA ILE A 132 2.82 16.63 -0.25
C ILE A 132 3.65 15.41 0.14
N VAL A 133 3.20 14.23 -0.28
CA VAL A 133 3.86 12.94 -0.01
C VAL A 133 4.21 12.26 -1.32
N ALA A 134 5.50 12.16 -1.61
CA ALA A 134 6.01 11.39 -2.74
C ALA A 134 6.12 9.89 -2.36
N ALA A 135 5.31 9.06 -3.00
CA ALA A 135 5.24 7.60 -2.83
C ALA A 135 5.24 6.88 -4.20
N ASP A 136 5.81 7.51 -5.21
CA ASP A 136 5.81 7.12 -6.62
C ASP A 136 6.88 6.07 -6.98
N GLY A 137 7.65 5.62 -5.97
CA GLY A 137 8.53 4.46 -6.06
C GLY A 137 9.93 4.78 -6.57
N ILE A 138 10.65 3.73 -7.02
CA ILE A 138 12.07 3.80 -7.37
C ILE A 138 12.36 4.72 -8.57
N ASN A 139 11.36 4.95 -9.42
CA ASN A 139 11.47 5.85 -10.58
C ASN A 139 10.80 7.20 -10.30
N SER A 140 10.86 7.67 -9.05
CA SER A 140 10.35 8.98 -8.65
C SER A 140 10.94 10.10 -9.52
N ARG A 141 10.09 11.08 -9.85
CA ARG A 141 10.48 12.29 -10.58
C ARG A 141 10.41 13.55 -9.72
N VAL A 142 9.83 13.42 -8.55
CA VAL A 142 9.62 14.51 -7.57
C VAL A 142 10.51 14.39 -6.36
#